data_b24e31c2c67e91deb398613000ed5a4f
#
_entry.id   b24e31c2c67e91deb398613000ed5a4f
#
_cell.length_a   1.000
_cell.length_b   1.000
_cell.length_c   1.000
_cell.angle_alpha   90.00
_cell.angle_beta   90.00
_cell.angle_gamma   90.00
#
_symmetry.space_group_name_H-M   'P 1'
#
loop_
_entity.id
_entity.type
_entity.pdbx_description
1 polymer ?
#
loop_
_entity_poly.entity_id
_entity_poly.type
_entity_poly.pdbx_seq_one_letter_code
_entity_poly.pdbx_strand_id
1 'polypeptide(L)'
;RIIYAIPFTSIIEQNANVFRKALGDDVVLEHHSNLEVKEDKETAKTRLATENWDAPLIVTTNVQLFESLFAAKTSRCRKIHNIADSVVILDEAQQLPSDFQKPITDMMRVLARDYGDTFVLCTATPPDLGKNIDAFGRTILEGLPDVREIVADKIALSEKLRRVRIKMPPPNGETQSWQEIADEIAARPCVLAVVNTRKHAQKLFAALPSDGIKLHLSANMCATHRSEVLALVRRYLALY
;
A
#
# COMPACT_ATOMS: atom_id res chain seq x y z
N ARG A 1 11.89 0.42 -18.35
CA ARG A 1 10.54 0.81 -17.88
C ARG A 1 10.44 0.63 -16.37
N ILE A 2 9.60 1.43 -15.72
CA ILE A 2 9.32 1.29 -14.29
C ILE A 2 7.82 1.05 -14.11
N ILE A 3 7.47 0.06 -13.29
CA ILE A 3 6.10 -0.25 -12.90
C ILE A 3 6.01 -0.09 -11.38
N TYR A 4 5.27 0.93 -10.93
CA TYR A 4 5.04 1.20 -9.52
C TYR A 4 3.65 0.70 -9.13
N ALA A 5 3.59 -0.37 -8.38
CA ALA A 5 2.36 -1.04 -7.97
C ALA A 5 2.12 -0.87 -6.46
N ILE A 6 0.90 -0.44 -6.10
CA ILE A 6 0.47 -0.17 -4.73
C ILE A 6 -0.82 -0.94 -4.40
N PRO A 7 -1.09 -1.28 -3.12
CA PRO A 7 -2.25 -2.09 -2.78
C PRO A 7 -3.59 -1.33 -2.82
N PHE A 8 -3.56 0.02 -2.71
CA PHE A 8 -4.77 0.81 -2.50
C PHE A 8 -5.01 1.80 -3.64
N THR A 9 -6.19 1.75 -4.24
CA THR A 9 -6.62 2.70 -5.28
C THR A 9 -6.71 4.14 -4.79
N SER A 10 -7.00 4.35 -3.49
CA SER A 10 -7.20 5.68 -2.90
C SER A 10 -5.96 6.58 -2.88
N ILE A 11 -4.76 6.02 -3.04
CA ILE A 11 -3.49 6.78 -3.03
C ILE A 11 -2.78 6.78 -4.39
N ILE A 12 -3.32 6.08 -5.40
CA ILE A 12 -2.72 6.03 -6.74
C ILE A 12 -2.65 7.42 -7.36
N GLU A 13 -3.76 8.13 -7.39
CA GLU A 13 -3.85 9.47 -7.97
C GLU A 13 -2.86 10.43 -7.30
N GLN A 14 -2.75 10.35 -5.96
CA GLN A 14 -1.78 11.15 -5.22
C GLN A 14 -0.34 10.84 -5.64
N ASN A 15 0.03 9.56 -5.71
CA ASN A 15 1.36 9.13 -6.10
C ASN A 15 1.65 9.46 -7.57
N ALA A 16 0.71 9.20 -8.47
CA ALA A 16 0.82 9.58 -9.87
C ALA A 16 1.07 11.09 -10.04
N ASN A 17 0.37 11.92 -9.27
CA ASN A 17 0.56 13.38 -9.29
C ASN A 17 1.93 13.80 -8.76
N VAL A 18 2.47 13.11 -7.75
CA VAL A 18 3.85 13.35 -7.28
C VAL A 18 4.86 13.02 -8.39
N PHE A 19 4.70 11.88 -9.06
CA PHE A 19 5.58 11.48 -10.16
C PHE A 19 5.45 12.43 -11.36
N ARG A 20 4.24 12.85 -11.73
CA ARG A 20 4.02 13.82 -12.81
C ARG A 20 4.73 15.15 -12.54
N LYS A 21 4.64 15.64 -11.30
CA LYS A 21 5.34 16.88 -10.91
C LYS A 21 6.86 16.75 -10.98
N ALA A 22 7.41 15.57 -10.71
CA ALA A 22 8.85 15.32 -10.71
C ALA A 22 9.42 15.00 -12.09
N LEU A 23 8.65 14.25 -12.93
CA LEU A 23 9.15 13.64 -14.16
C LEU A 23 8.48 14.20 -15.44
N GLY A 24 7.35 14.89 -15.29
CA GLY A 24 6.51 15.35 -16.39
C GLY A 24 5.30 14.47 -16.65
N ASP A 25 4.25 15.06 -17.21
CA ASP A 25 2.96 14.39 -17.44
C ASP A 25 3.05 13.29 -18.50
N ASP A 26 3.88 13.49 -19.52
CA ASP A 26 4.04 12.57 -20.66
C ASP A 26 4.73 11.24 -20.28
N VAL A 27 5.40 11.19 -19.13
CA VAL A 27 6.17 10.03 -18.67
C VAL A 27 5.31 9.06 -17.88
N VAL A 28 4.25 9.55 -17.22
CA VAL A 28 3.48 8.83 -16.21
C VAL A 28 2.14 8.35 -16.76
N LEU A 29 1.97 7.04 -16.84
CA LEU A 29 0.71 6.39 -17.13
C LEU A 29 0.08 5.88 -15.82
N GLU A 30 -1.12 6.37 -15.50
CA GLU A 30 -1.92 5.90 -14.38
C GLU A 30 -2.94 4.87 -14.86
N HIS A 31 -3.03 3.68 -14.23
CA HIS A 31 -3.96 2.64 -14.62
C HIS A 31 -4.49 1.85 -13.41
N HIS A 32 -5.77 2.02 -13.11
CA HIS A 32 -6.49 1.27 -12.07
C HIS A 32 -8.00 1.23 -12.35
N SER A 33 -8.75 0.39 -11.62
CA SER A 33 -10.18 0.14 -11.84
C SER A 33 -11.09 1.34 -11.60
N ASN A 34 -10.64 2.33 -10.82
CA ASN A 34 -11.44 3.51 -10.45
C ASN A 34 -11.10 4.74 -11.31
N LEU A 35 -10.29 4.57 -12.35
CA LEU A 35 -10.02 5.66 -13.27
C LEU A 35 -11.30 5.91 -14.07
N GLU A 36 -12.10 6.90 -13.68
CA GLU A 36 -13.15 7.44 -14.53
C GLU A 36 -12.45 8.17 -15.69
N VAL A 37 -12.36 7.49 -16.81
CA VAL A 37 -11.90 8.12 -18.04
C VAL A 37 -12.95 9.16 -18.40
N LYS A 38 -12.63 10.43 -18.22
CA LYS A 38 -13.45 11.52 -18.76
C LYS A 38 -13.40 11.36 -20.26
N GLU A 39 -14.50 10.92 -20.85
CA GLU A 39 -14.64 10.62 -22.30
C GLU A 39 -14.11 11.74 -23.21
N ASP A 40 -14.14 12.98 -22.74
CA ASP A 40 -13.65 14.16 -23.46
C ASP A 40 -12.12 14.28 -23.62
N LYS A 41 -11.32 13.46 -22.92
CA LYS A 41 -9.84 13.51 -22.98
C LYS A 41 -9.18 12.21 -23.39
N GLU A 42 -9.93 11.16 -23.66
CA GLU A 42 -9.39 9.88 -24.11
C GLU A 42 -9.03 9.96 -25.60
N THR A 43 -7.77 10.25 -25.88
CA THR A 43 -7.25 10.06 -27.25
C THR A 43 -7.04 8.56 -27.48
N ALA A 44 -7.19 8.11 -28.75
CA ALA A 44 -6.87 6.72 -29.14
C ALA A 44 -5.46 6.30 -28.69
N LYS A 45 -4.53 7.22 -28.63
CA LYS A 45 -3.15 7.02 -28.15
C LYS A 45 -3.11 6.70 -26.66
N THR A 46 -3.85 7.43 -25.82
CA THR A 46 -3.90 7.21 -24.37
C THR A 46 -4.54 5.86 -24.05
N ARG A 47 -5.58 5.49 -24.77
CA ARG A 47 -6.23 4.19 -24.64
C ARG A 47 -5.29 3.04 -24.98
N LEU A 48 -4.57 3.12 -26.11
CA LEU A 48 -3.59 2.10 -26.51
C LEU A 48 -2.44 2.01 -25.52
N ALA A 49 -1.96 3.13 -24.99
CA ALA A 49 -0.92 3.15 -23.96
C ALA A 49 -1.40 2.42 -22.68
N THR A 50 -2.64 2.63 -22.27
CA THR A 50 -3.24 1.95 -21.10
C THR A 50 -3.45 0.46 -21.34
N GLU A 51 -3.91 0.07 -22.53
CA GLU A 51 -4.12 -1.34 -22.89
C GLU A 51 -2.82 -2.13 -22.93
N ASN A 52 -1.73 -1.52 -23.35
CA ASN A 52 -0.43 -2.18 -23.52
C ASN A 52 0.58 -1.85 -22.42
N TRP A 53 0.34 -0.86 -21.57
CA TRP A 53 1.31 -0.27 -20.64
C TRP A 53 2.55 0.29 -21.35
N ASP A 54 2.31 0.99 -22.45
CA ASP A 54 3.39 1.59 -23.22
C ASP A 54 3.69 3.02 -22.74
N ALA A 55 4.35 3.11 -21.60
CA ALA A 55 4.84 4.34 -21.01
C ALA A 55 6.13 4.07 -20.19
N PRO A 56 7.00 5.07 -19.99
CA PRO A 56 8.20 4.92 -19.19
C PRO A 56 7.95 4.57 -17.72
N LEU A 57 6.93 5.18 -17.11
CA LEU A 57 6.49 4.92 -15.74
C LEU A 57 5.00 4.60 -15.70
N ILE A 58 4.67 3.45 -15.16
CA ILE A 58 3.30 2.99 -14.95
C ILE A 58 3.01 2.98 -13.45
N VAL A 59 1.95 3.69 -13.03
CA VAL A 59 1.44 3.69 -11.66
C VAL A 59 0.13 2.92 -11.63
N THR A 60 0.11 1.81 -10.89
CA THR A 60 -1.00 0.86 -10.92
C THR A 60 -1.27 0.22 -9.56
N THR A 61 -2.24 -0.71 -9.48
CA THR A 61 -2.45 -1.53 -8.28
C THR A 61 -1.74 -2.87 -8.38
N ASN A 62 -1.41 -3.46 -7.20
CA ASN A 62 -0.94 -4.84 -7.13
C ASN A 62 -1.92 -5.80 -7.81
N VAL A 63 -3.23 -5.60 -7.59
CA VAL A 63 -4.29 -6.40 -8.22
C VAL A 63 -4.20 -6.32 -9.74
N GLN A 64 -4.12 -5.11 -10.30
CA GLN A 64 -4.08 -4.91 -11.76
C GLN A 64 -2.80 -5.50 -12.38
N LEU A 65 -1.66 -5.42 -11.68
CA LEU A 65 -0.42 -6.03 -12.10
C LEU A 65 -0.55 -7.57 -12.16
N PHE A 66 -0.95 -8.19 -11.06
CA PHE A 66 -1.06 -9.64 -11.00
C PHE A 66 -2.21 -10.20 -11.86
N GLU A 67 -3.35 -9.50 -11.95
CA GLU A 67 -4.39 -9.87 -12.92
C GLU A 67 -3.89 -9.83 -14.37
N SER A 68 -2.97 -8.94 -14.71
CA SER A 68 -2.38 -8.90 -16.05
C SER A 68 -1.42 -10.06 -16.28
N LEU A 69 -0.65 -10.46 -15.26
CA LEU A 69 0.30 -11.57 -15.34
C LEU A 69 -0.38 -12.95 -15.35
N PHE A 70 -1.48 -13.11 -14.61
CA PHE A 70 -2.22 -14.38 -14.50
C PHE A 70 -3.46 -14.46 -15.37
N ALA A 71 -3.66 -13.50 -16.28
CA ALA A 71 -4.85 -13.47 -17.11
C ALA A 71 -4.87 -14.60 -18.14
N ALA A 72 -6.05 -15.21 -18.31
CA ALA A 72 -6.32 -16.13 -19.41
C ALA A 72 -6.80 -15.41 -20.70
N LYS A 73 -7.28 -14.16 -20.57
CA LYS A 73 -7.80 -13.37 -21.71
C LYS A 73 -6.65 -12.66 -22.44
N THR A 74 -6.55 -12.87 -23.74
CA THR A 74 -5.51 -12.28 -24.59
C THR A 74 -5.43 -10.75 -24.51
N SER A 75 -6.58 -10.06 -24.37
CA SER A 75 -6.62 -8.61 -24.20
C SER A 75 -5.92 -8.12 -22.91
N ARG A 76 -5.95 -8.90 -21.83
CA ARG A 76 -5.24 -8.58 -20.58
C ARG A 76 -3.76 -8.97 -20.65
N CYS A 77 -3.42 -10.01 -21.39
CA CYS A 77 -2.04 -10.48 -21.57
C CYS A 77 -1.19 -9.53 -22.42
N ARG A 78 -1.78 -8.56 -23.13
CA ARG A 78 -1.05 -7.59 -23.94
C ARG A 78 0.04 -6.83 -23.17
N LYS A 79 -0.16 -6.62 -21.88
CA LYS A 79 0.79 -5.87 -21.03
C LYS A 79 2.08 -6.64 -20.76
N ILE A 80 2.09 -7.96 -20.88
CA ILE A 80 3.23 -8.82 -20.50
C ILE A 80 4.50 -8.44 -21.27
N HIS A 81 4.40 -8.13 -22.57
CA HIS A 81 5.56 -7.75 -23.38
C HIS A 81 6.21 -6.43 -22.92
N ASN A 82 5.44 -5.57 -22.25
CA ASN A 82 5.93 -4.33 -21.67
C ASN A 82 6.26 -4.42 -20.18
N ILE A 83 5.96 -5.56 -19.55
CA ILE A 83 6.45 -5.89 -18.20
C ILE A 83 7.88 -6.44 -18.31
N ALA A 84 8.17 -7.28 -19.30
CA ALA A 84 9.52 -7.79 -19.52
C ALA A 84 10.57 -6.67 -19.61
N ASP A 85 11.75 -6.93 -19.03
CA ASP A 85 12.88 -5.98 -18.96
C ASP A 85 12.50 -4.67 -18.26
N SER A 86 11.74 -4.78 -17.17
CA SER A 86 11.30 -3.64 -16.37
C SER A 86 11.77 -3.71 -14.92
N VAL A 87 11.70 -2.57 -14.23
CA VAL A 87 11.82 -2.48 -12.78
C VAL A 87 10.43 -2.42 -12.18
N VAL A 88 10.03 -3.45 -11.47
CA VAL A 88 8.73 -3.56 -10.81
C VAL A 88 8.90 -3.23 -9.33
N ILE A 89 8.34 -2.11 -8.90
CA ILE A 89 8.35 -1.66 -7.50
C ILE A 89 7.00 -2.05 -6.88
N LEU A 90 7.04 -2.98 -5.92
CA LEU A 90 5.87 -3.38 -5.13
C LEU A 90 5.89 -2.62 -3.81
N ASP A 91 5.05 -1.61 -3.70
CA ASP A 91 4.91 -0.85 -2.46
C ASP A 91 3.96 -1.57 -1.50
N GLU A 92 4.20 -1.41 -0.19
CA GLU A 92 3.47 -2.13 0.86
C GLU A 92 3.44 -3.66 0.61
N ALA A 93 4.59 -4.25 0.26
CA ALA A 93 4.69 -5.66 -0.16
C ALA A 93 4.14 -6.65 0.87
N GLN A 94 4.02 -6.28 2.15
CA GLN A 94 3.36 -7.09 3.18
C GLN A 94 1.85 -7.27 2.95
N GLN A 95 1.24 -6.47 2.06
CA GLN A 95 -0.17 -6.60 1.68
C GLN A 95 -0.40 -7.64 0.56
N LEU A 96 0.64 -8.30 0.09
CA LEU A 96 0.49 -9.41 -0.86
C LEU A 96 -0.32 -10.53 -0.19
N PRO A 97 -1.38 -11.04 -0.85
CA PRO A 97 -2.26 -12.03 -0.23
C PRO A 97 -1.52 -13.35 0.01
N SER A 98 -1.58 -13.85 1.24
CA SER A 98 -0.91 -15.07 1.67
C SER A 98 -1.30 -16.30 0.85
N ASP A 99 -2.58 -16.40 0.46
CA ASP A 99 -3.12 -17.52 -0.33
C ASP A 99 -2.52 -17.58 -1.74
N PHE A 100 -2.03 -16.46 -2.26
CA PHE A 100 -1.40 -16.37 -3.58
C PHE A 100 0.13 -16.17 -3.51
N GLN A 101 0.72 -16.28 -2.34
CA GLN A 101 2.15 -16.05 -2.15
C GLN A 101 3.01 -16.94 -3.06
N LYS A 102 2.67 -18.24 -3.14
CA LYS A 102 3.40 -19.18 -3.99
C LYS A 102 3.35 -18.84 -5.49
N PRO A 103 2.18 -18.68 -6.13
CA PRO A 103 2.15 -18.33 -7.55
C PRO A 103 2.77 -16.96 -7.82
N ILE A 104 2.64 -15.97 -6.92
CA ILE A 104 3.24 -14.66 -7.07
C ILE A 104 4.77 -14.74 -7.03
N THR A 105 5.36 -15.43 -6.04
CA THR A 105 6.82 -15.59 -5.95
C THR A 105 7.39 -16.44 -7.08
N ASP A 106 6.68 -17.48 -7.51
CA ASP A 106 7.09 -18.29 -8.66
C ASP A 106 7.11 -17.45 -9.95
N MET A 107 6.10 -16.60 -10.17
CA MET A 107 6.04 -15.68 -11.31
C MET A 107 7.17 -14.63 -11.24
N MET A 108 7.39 -13.99 -10.09
CA MET A 108 8.48 -13.04 -9.91
C MET A 108 9.84 -13.66 -10.21
N ARG A 109 10.06 -14.92 -9.76
CA ARG A 109 11.30 -15.64 -10.03
C ARG A 109 11.51 -15.91 -11.51
N VAL A 110 10.45 -16.33 -12.24
CA VAL A 110 10.52 -16.56 -13.70
C VAL A 110 10.79 -15.26 -14.42
N LEU A 111 10.08 -14.17 -14.10
CA LEU A 111 10.26 -12.88 -14.72
C LEU A 111 11.69 -12.33 -14.48
N ALA A 112 12.18 -12.44 -13.25
CA ALA A 112 13.54 -11.98 -12.94
C ALA A 112 14.63 -12.81 -13.64
N ARG A 113 14.44 -14.15 -13.74
CA ARG A 113 15.44 -15.04 -14.33
C ARG A 113 15.45 -15.02 -15.86
N ASP A 114 14.26 -15.06 -16.48
CA ASP A 114 14.11 -15.35 -17.90
C ASP A 114 13.73 -14.12 -18.73
N TYR A 115 13.19 -13.06 -18.09
CA TYR A 115 12.68 -11.87 -18.77
C TYR A 115 13.40 -10.57 -18.39
N GLY A 116 14.43 -10.65 -17.54
CA GLY A 116 15.27 -9.52 -17.19
C GLY A 116 14.63 -8.52 -16.20
N ASP A 117 13.53 -8.88 -15.58
CA ASP A 117 12.84 -8.01 -14.63
C ASP A 117 13.61 -7.85 -13.31
N THR A 118 13.54 -6.68 -12.72
CA THR A 118 14.05 -6.41 -11.39
C THR A 118 12.88 -6.07 -10.45
N PHE A 119 12.71 -6.82 -9.36
CA PHE A 119 11.70 -6.54 -8.36
C PHE A 119 12.29 -5.77 -7.18
N VAL A 120 11.64 -4.66 -6.82
CA VAL A 120 11.95 -3.86 -5.63
C VAL A 120 10.76 -3.96 -4.67
N LEU A 121 11.00 -4.52 -3.49
CA LEU A 121 9.97 -4.68 -2.45
C LEU A 121 10.11 -3.57 -1.42
N CYS A 122 9.13 -2.65 -1.38
CA CYS A 122 9.05 -1.60 -0.39
C CYS A 122 8.07 -2.01 0.71
N THR A 123 8.52 -2.05 1.95
CA THR A 123 7.69 -2.49 3.06
C THR A 123 8.27 -2.07 4.41
N ALA A 124 7.40 -1.76 5.36
CA ALA A 124 7.79 -1.54 6.76
C ALA A 124 8.03 -2.86 7.51
N THR A 125 7.34 -3.93 7.09
CA THR A 125 7.42 -5.28 7.68
C THR A 125 7.61 -6.28 6.56
N PRO A 126 8.87 -6.67 6.23
CA PRO A 126 9.11 -7.56 5.10
C PRO A 126 8.34 -8.88 5.26
N PRO A 127 7.55 -9.28 4.25
CA PRO A 127 6.93 -10.59 4.26
C PRO A 127 8.01 -11.67 4.18
N ASP A 128 7.75 -12.82 4.79
CA ASP A 128 8.62 -13.98 4.63
C ASP A 128 8.43 -14.57 3.22
N LEU A 129 9.25 -14.13 2.30
CA LEU A 129 9.31 -14.59 0.92
C LEU A 129 10.48 -15.56 0.72
N GLY A 130 11.09 -16.05 1.79
CA GLY A 130 12.15 -17.05 1.77
C GLY A 130 11.63 -18.45 1.44
N LYS A 131 12.57 -19.41 1.38
CA LYS A 131 12.24 -20.82 1.21
C LYS A 131 11.50 -21.31 2.46
N ASN A 132 10.32 -21.91 2.27
CA ASN A 132 9.52 -22.48 3.33
C ASN A 132 9.32 -23.98 3.11
N ILE A 133 9.50 -24.77 4.17
CA ILE A 133 9.45 -26.22 4.17
C ILE A 133 8.44 -26.67 5.25
N ASP A 134 7.58 -27.64 4.93
CA ASP A 134 6.63 -28.18 5.89
C ASP A 134 7.31 -29.10 6.93
N ALA A 135 6.54 -29.55 7.93
CA ALA A 135 7.02 -30.46 8.97
C ALA A 135 7.48 -31.83 8.43
N PHE A 136 7.18 -32.16 7.18
CA PHE A 136 7.56 -33.39 6.50
C PHE A 136 8.72 -33.20 5.54
N GLY A 137 9.38 -32.04 5.52
CA GLY A 137 10.50 -31.72 4.64
C GLY A 137 10.12 -31.39 3.19
N ARG A 138 8.83 -31.17 2.89
CA ARG A 138 8.38 -30.79 1.55
C ARG A 138 8.45 -29.28 1.39
N THR A 139 9.00 -28.83 0.28
CA THR A 139 9.04 -27.40 -0.03
C THR A 139 7.63 -26.87 -0.34
N ILE A 140 7.11 -25.99 0.51
CA ILE A 140 5.85 -25.28 0.32
C ILE A 140 6.08 -24.09 -0.61
N LEU A 141 7.18 -23.35 -0.38
CA LEU A 141 7.57 -22.17 -1.13
C LEU A 141 9.07 -22.25 -1.42
N GLU A 142 9.45 -22.15 -2.69
CA GLU A 142 10.88 -22.05 -3.07
C GLU A 142 11.49 -20.70 -2.68
N GLY A 143 10.64 -19.68 -2.55
CA GLY A 143 11.03 -18.33 -2.20
C GLY A 143 11.71 -17.56 -3.33
N LEU A 144 12.16 -16.36 -3.01
CA LEU A 144 12.92 -15.52 -3.91
C LEU A 144 14.42 -15.71 -3.62
N PRO A 145 15.21 -16.15 -4.62
CA PRO A 145 16.66 -16.23 -4.47
C PRO A 145 17.29 -14.84 -4.51
N ASP A 146 18.47 -14.73 -3.92
CA ASP A 146 19.38 -13.56 -4.06
C ASP A 146 18.76 -12.20 -3.70
N VAL A 147 17.84 -12.19 -2.72
CA VAL A 147 17.27 -10.94 -2.22
C VAL A 147 18.37 -10.09 -1.58
N ARG A 148 18.52 -8.86 -2.07
CA ARG A 148 19.50 -7.89 -1.55
C ARG A 148 18.79 -6.78 -0.79
N GLU A 149 19.24 -6.52 0.42
CA GLU A 149 18.79 -5.36 1.18
C GLU A 149 19.39 -4.07 0.57
N ILE A 150 18.54 -3.11 0.20
CA ILE A 150 18.99 -1.80 -0.30
C ILE A 150 19.64 -1.00 0.84
N VAL A 151 19.11 -1.13 2.06
CA VAL A 151 19.68 -0.50 3.25
C VAL A 151 20.51 -1.54 4.00
N ALA A 152 21.84 -1.41 3.90
CA ALA A 152 22.79 -2.38 4.45
C ALA A 152 22.67 -2.54 5.98
N ASP A 153 22.44 -1.46 6.72
CA ASP A 153 22.27 -1.46 8.17
C ASP A 153 20.94 -0.81 8.57
N LYS A 154 19.87 -1.57 8.45
CA LYS A 154 18.52 -1.13 8.81
C LYS A 154 18.35 -0.92 10.32
N ILE A 155 19.12 -1.62 11.16
CA ILE A 155 19.06 -1.50 12.63
C ILE A 155 19.63 -0.14 13.04
N ALA A 156 20.84 0.19 12.60
CA ALA A 156 21.47 1.48 12.91
C ALA A 156 20.66 2.65 12.32
N LEU A 157 20.06 2.49 11.13
CA LEU A 157 19.18 3.50 10.56
C LEU A 157 17.92 3.67 11.41
N SER A 158 17.28 2.59 11.85
CA SER A 158 16.10 2.62 12.73
C SER A 158 16.39 3.30 14.06
N GLU A 159 17.55 3.01 14.67
CA GLU A 159 17.97 3.67 15.91
C GLU A 159 18.20 5.17 15.72
N LYS A 160 18.89 5.59 14.65
CA LYS A 160 19.11 7.01 14.32
C LYS A 160 17.82 7.76 14.04
N LEU A 161 16.82 7.09 13.44
CA LEU A 161 15.52 7.68 13.11
C LEU A 161 14.47 7.53 14.21
N ARG A 162 14.83 6.94 15.35
CA ARG A 162 13.91 6.68 16.44
C ARG A 162 13.37 7.99 17.03
N ARG A 163 12.08 8.24 16.83
CA ARG A 163 11.37 9.45 17.29
C ARG A 163 10.23 9.16 18.25
N VAL A 164 9.93 7.88 18.47
CA VAL A 164 8.79 7.45 19.27
C VAL A 164 9.21 6.47 20.36
N ARG A 165 8.48 6.49 21.47
CA ARG A 165 8.55 5.47 22.51
C ARG A 165 7.35 4.57 22.40
N ILE A 166 7.58 3.30 22.07
CA ILE A 166 6.53 2.28 22.00
C ILE A 166 6.28 1.76 23.41
N LYS A 167 5.02 1.80 23.84
CA LYS A 167 4.55 1.13 25.05
C LYS A 167 3.66 -0.03 24.63
N MET A 168 4.09 -1.23 24.92
CA MET A 168 3.29 -2.43 24.69
C MET A 168 2.46 -2.75 25.93
N PRO A 169 1.21 -3.20 25.78
CA PRO A 169 0.46 -3.73 26.91
C PRO A 169 1.18 -4.99 27.44
N PRO A 170 1.06 -5.31 28.74
CA PRO A 170 1.64 -6.53 29.31
C PRO A 170 1.02 -7.76 28.61
N PRO A 171 1.78 -8.87 28.42
CA PRO A 171 1.33 -10.07 27.70
C PRO A 171 0.03 -10.67 28.23
N ASN A 172 -0.21 -10.54 29.54
CA ASN A 172 -1.43 -10.97 30.24
C ASN A 172 -2.25 -9.77 30.70
N GLY A 173 -2.21 -8.67 29.96
CA GLY A 173 -2.83 -7.41 30.34
C GLY A 173 -4.32 -7.53 30.55
N GLU A 174 -4.80 -6.84 31.58
CA GLU A 174 -6.22 -6.66 31.82
C GLU A 174 -6.85 -5.89 30.64
N THR A 175 -8.07 -6.27 30.28
CA THR A 175 -8.84 -5.55 29.26
C THR A 175 -9.27 -4.20 29.81
N GLN A 176 -8.97 -3.13 29.09
CA GLN A 176 -9.42 -1.79 29.44
C GLN A 176 -10.83 -1.55 28.92
N SER A 177 -11.64 -0.84 29.69
CA SER A 177 -12.93 -0.35 29.25
C SER A 177 -12.80 0.81 28.28
N TRP A 178 -13.82 1.09 27.48
CA TRP A 178 -13.84 2.23 26.58
C TRP A 178 -13.72 3.56 27.31
N GLN A 179 -14.21 3.64 28.54
CA GLN A 179 -14.11 4.85 29.36
C GLN A 179 -12.66 5.07 29.82
N GLU A 180 -11.97 4.07 30.31
CA GLU A 180 -10.56 4.18 30.73
C GLU A 180 -9.67 4.61 29.55
N ILE A 181 -9.89 4.06 28.35
CA ILE A 181 -9.17 4.48 27.16
C ILE A 181 -9.50 5.94 26.79
N ALA A 182 -10.77 6.33 26.89
CA ALA A 182 -11.19 7.70 26.63
C ALA A 182 -10.57 8.70 27.60
N ASP A 183 -10.48 8.35 28.89
CA ASP A 183 -9.85 9.17 29.92
C ASP A 183 -8.34 9.30 29.69
N GLU A 184 -7.67 8.22 29.28
CA GLU A 184 -6.24 8.26 28.88
C GLU A 184 -6.00 9.15 27.65
N ILE A 185 -6.91 9.13 26.67
CA ILE A 185 -6.85 10.00 25.50
C ILE A 185 -7.06 11.46 25.90
N ALA A 186 -8.08 11.73 26.75
CA ALA A 186 -8.40 13.08 27.18
C ALA A 186 -7.29 13.74 28.02
N ALA A 187 -6.47 12.95 28.70
CA ALA A 187 -5.32 13.44 29.46
C ALA A 187 -4.15 13.93 28.57
N ARG A 188 -4.26 13.83 27.25
CA ARG A 188 -3.19 14.21 26.31
C ARG A 188 -3.64 15.31 25.36
N PRO A 189 -2.75 16.24 24.99
CA PRO A 189 -3.13 17.39 24.17
C PRO A 189 -3.50 17.02 22.72
N CYS A 190 -2.90 15.98 22.16
CA CYS A 190 -3.16 15.52 20.80
C CYS A 190 -3.00 14.00 20.70
N VAL A 191 -4.03 13.31 20.24
CA VAL A 191 -4.04 11.84 20.12
C VAL A 191 -4.67 11.39 18.83
N LEU A 192 -4.04 10.41 18.17
CA LEU A 192 -4.65 9.60 17.13
C LEU A 192 -4.95 8.22 17.70
N ALA A 193 -6.23 7.86 17.79
CA ALA A 193 -6.67 6.53 18.19
C ALA A 193 -7.09 5.71 16.98
N VAL A 194 -6.41 4.58 16.75
CA VAL A 194 -6.72 3.65 15.66
C VAL A 194 -7.32 2.38 16.23
N VAL A 195 -8.49 1.99 15.72
CA VAL A 195 -9.23 0.80 16.19
C VAL A 195 -9.63 -0.11 15.03
N ASN A 196 -9.79 -1.39 15.30
CA ASN A 196 -9.97 -2.41 14.27
C ASN A 196 -11.34 -2.44 13.61
N THR A 197 -12.40 -1.91 14.28
CA THR A 197 -13.76 -1.99 13.76
C THR A 197 -14.48 -0.65 13.82
N ARG A 198 -15.45 -0.47 12.92
CA ARG A 198 -16.34 0.71 12.90
C ARG A 198 -17.13 0.87 14.21
N LYS A 199 -17.57 -0.24 14.80
CA LYS A 199 -18.26 -0.23 16.09
C LYS A 199 -17.36 0.23 17.23
N HIS A 200 -16.08 -0.15 17.23
CA HIS A 200 -15.09 0.32 18.22
C HIS A 200 -14.83 1.82 18.05
N ALA A 201 -14.70 2.31 16.81
CA ALA A 201 -14.54 3.74 16.57
C ALA A 201 -15.72 4.56 17.10
N GLN A 202 -16.95 4.09 16.89
CA GLN A 202 -18.15 4.74 17.42
C GLN A 202 -18.22 4.72 18.96
N LYS A 203 -17.92 3.56 19.58
CA LYS A 203 -17.91 3.43 21.04
C LYS A 203 -16.89 4.35 21.69
N LEU A 204 -15.65 4.36 21.17
CA LEU A 204 -14.59 5.22 21.69
C LEU A 204 -14.95 6.71 21.49
N PHE A 205 -15.46 7.08 20.31
CA PHE A 205 -15.87 8.44 20.03
C PHE A 205 -17.01 8.93 20.96
N ALA A 206 -17.95 8.05 21.29
CA ALA A 206 -19.04 8.35 22.22
C ALA A 206 -18.55 8.48 23.68
N ALA A 207 -17.53 7.72 24.09
CA ALA A 207 -16.95 7.78 25.41
C ALA A 207 -16.07 9.02 25.66
N LEU A 208 -15.52 9.64 24.59
CA LEU A 208 -14.69 10.84 24.71
C LEU A 208 -15.49 12.01 25.24
N PRO A 209 -14.92 12.85 26.13
CA PRO A 209 -15.57 14.05 26.67
C PRO A 209 -15.95 15.04 25.55
N SER A 210 -16.93 15.87 25.82
CA SER A 210 -17.49 16.80 24.83
C SER A 210 -16.79 18.17 24.77
N ASP A 211 -15.90 18.43 25.72
CA ASP A 211 -15.23 19.72 25.93
C ASP A 211 -13.98 19.95 25.07
N GLY A 212 -13.61 18.96 24.23
CA GLY A 212 -12.47 19.04 23.33
C GLY A 212 -12.81 18.90 21.85
N ILE A 213 -11.84 19.21 20.99
CA ILE A 213 -11.95 18.94 19.56
C ILE A 213 -11.80 17.44 19.35
N LYS A 214 -12.86 16.78 18.92
CA LYS A 214 -12.84 15.38 18.56
C LYS A 214 -13.33 15.17 17.13
N LEU A 215 -12.57 14.41 16.36
CA LEU A 215 -12.85 14.12 14.96
C LEU A 215 -12.93 12.60 14.77
N HIS A 216 -13.87 12.15 13.99
CA HIS A 216 -14.11 10.72 13.72
C HIS A 216 -13.91 10.43 12.24
N LEU A 217 -13.15 9.38 11.94
CA LEU A 217 -12.97 8.85 10.60
C LEU A 217 -13.32 7.38 10.58
N SER A 218 -14.19 6.98 9.67
CA SER A 218 -14.51 5.56 9.48
C SER A 218 -14.93 5.25 8.03
N ALA A 219 -15.00 3.97 7.70
CA ALA A 219 -15.44 3.50 6.40
C ALA A 219 -16.95 3.73 6.15
N ASN A 220 -17.72 4.19 7.14
CA ASN A 220 -19.13 4.56 6.97
C ASN A 220 -19.32 5.96 6.38
N MET A 221 -18.25 6.73 6.27
CA MET A 221 -18.30 8.10 5.74
C MET A 221 -18.21 8.06 4.22
N CYS A 222 -19.00 8.91 3.54
CA CYS A 222 -18.81 9.14 2.10
C CYS A 222 -17.48 9.85 1.83
N ALA A 223 -17.00 9.77 0.60
CA ALA A 223 -15.69 10.30 0.21
C ALA A 223 -15.57 11.82 0.48
N THR A 224 -16.60 12.58 0.14
CA THR A 224 -16.63 14.04 0.36
C THR A 224 -16.47 14.38 1.84
N HIS A 225 -17.31 13.82 2.70
CA HIS A 225 -17.25 14.06 4.15
C HIS A 225 -15.91 13.64 4.75
N ARG A 226 -15.35 12.50 4.31
CA ARG A 226 -14.01 12.06 4.73
C ARG A 226 -12.94 13.08 4.37
N SER A 227 -12.99 13.64 3.15
CA SER A 227 -12.04 14.65 2.68
C SER A 227 -12.14 15.94 3.50
N GLU A 228 -13.35 16.38 3.84
CA GLU A 228 -13.60 17.54 4.70
C GLU A 228 -13.00 17.34 6.11
N VAL A 229 -13.26 16.18 6.73
CA VAL A 229 -12.69 15.88 8.06
C VAL A 229 -11.17 15.79 8.01
N LEU A 230 -10.59 15.21 6.97
CA LEU A 230 -9.12 15.18 6.79
C LEU A 230 -8.53 16.59 6.62
N ALA A 231 -9.23 17.47 5.91
CA ALA A 231 -8.82 18.87 5.79
C ALA A 231 -8.84 19.60 7.15
N LEU A 232 -9.87 19.35 7.96
CA LEU A 232 -9.93 19.85 9.33
C LEU A 232 -8.80 19.31 10.21
N VAL A 233 -8.52 18.01 10.17
CA VAL A 233 -7.39 17.40 10.90
C VAL A 233 -6.09 18.11 10.54
N ARG A 234 -5.80 18.28 9.25
CA ARG A 234 -4.58 18.97 8.78
C ARG A 234 -4.49 20.41 9.27
N ARG A 235 -5.62 21.12 9.25
CA ARG A 235 -5.69 22.51 9.74
C ARG A 235 -5.38 22.58 11.23
N TYR A 236 -5.97 21.71 12.05
CA TYR A 236 -5.69 21.70 13.50
C TYR A 236 -4.25 21.29 13.81
N LEU A 237 -3.71 20.30 13.11
CA LEU A 237 -2.30 19.89 13.28
C LEU A 237 -1.29 20.98 12.86
N ALA A 238 -1.67 21.86 11.92
CA ALA A 238 -0.83 22.99 11.54
C ALA A 238 -0.82 24.14 12.56
N LEU A 239 -1.80 24.17 13.46
CA LEU A 239 -1.91 25.15 14.54
C LEU A 239 -1.26 24.69 15.85
N TYR A 240 -0.91 23.38 15.94
CA TYR A 240 -0.28 22.73 17.08
C TYR A 240 1.23 22.67 16.90
#